data_865e290d57f91626d54b79b22d53beea
#
_entry.id   865e290d57f91626d54b79b22d53beea
#
_cell.length_a   1.000
_cell.length_b   1.000
_cell.length_c   1.000
_cell.angle_alpha   90.00
_cell.angle_beta   90.00
_cell.angle_gamma   90.00
#
_symmetry.space_group_name_H-M   'P 1'
#
loop_
_entity.id
_entity.type
_entity.pdbx_description
1 polymer ?
#
loop_
_entity_poly.entity_id
_entity_poly.type
_entity_poly.pdbx_seq_one_letter_code
_entity_poly.pdbx_strand_id
1 'polypeptide(L)'
;MSTITLKVEFAGGLELLFDNKRTHSISLPSLVPSDNSIPPASSSSAPESGMGTTKQLDVQYLMFYLRAKVLKERPELFMDGNNVRPGILVLINDTDWELEEEERYQIQQGDEIVFISTLHGG
;
A
#
# COMPACT_ATOMS: atom_id res chain seq x y z
N MET A 1 10.00 -9.49 16.40
CA MET A 1 9.48 -9.12 15.16
C MET A 1 8.19 -8.45 15.36
N SER A 2 8.03 -7.30 14.80
CA SER A 2 6.82 -6.52 14.96
C SER A 2 5.98 -6.55 13.73
N THR A 3 4.70 -6.62 13.92
CA THR A 3 3.73 -6.55 12.81
C THR A 3 2.88 -5.31 13.02
N ILE A 4 2.64 -4.60 11.94
CA ILE A 4 1.82 -3.42 11.98
C ILE A 4 0.50 -3.73 11.31
N THR A 5 -0.60 -3.48 12.00
CA THR A 5 -1.93 -3.65 11.43
C THR A 5 -2.48 -2.28 11.15
N LEU A 6 -2.96 -2.11 9.93
CA LEU A 6 -3.50 -0.83 9.49
C LEU A 6 -4.78 -1.07 8.71
N LYS A 7 -5.52 0.00 8.51
CA LYS A 7 -6.75 -0.07 7.75
C LYS A 7 -6.54 0.67 6.45
N VAL A 8 -6.94 0.07 5.34
CA VAL A 8 -6.85 0.70 4.04
C VAL A 8 -8.26 0.81 3.48
N GLU A 9 -8.60 1.97 2.98
CA GLU A 9 -9.91 2.18 2.42
C GLU A 9 -9.79 2.70 1.00
N PHE A 10 -10.69 2.26 0.13
CA PHE A 10 -10.70 2.68 -1.27
C PHE A 10 -12.03 3.34 -1.58
N ALA A 11 -12.01 4.42 -2.31
CA ALA A 11 -13.22 5.17 -2.64
C ALA A 11 -13.10 5.77 -4.03
N GLY A 12 -14.20 6.34 -4.51
CA GLY A 12 -14.22 6.98 -5.82
C GLY A 12 -14.13 6.01 -6.99
N GLY A 13 -14.51 4.76 -6.76
CA GLY A 13 -14.43 3.74 -7.80
C GLY A 13 -13.24 2.82 -7.67
N LEU A 14 -12.23 3.19 -6.88
CA LEU A 14 -11.08 2.31 -6.72
C LEU A 14 -11.45 0.99 -6.05
N GLU A 15 -12.49 0.99 -5.24
CA GLU A 15 -12.88 -0.23 -4.56
C GLU A 15 -13.23 -1.35 -5.55
N LEU A 16 -13.61 -0.97 -6.77
CA LEU A 16 -13.95 -1.98 -7.77
C LEU A 16 -12.74 -2.78 -8.22
N LEU A 17 -11.55 -2.22 -8.07
CA LEU A 17 -10.32 -2.91 -8.43
C LEU A 17 -9.87 -3.84 -7.30
N PHE A 18 -10.44 -3.68 -6.11
CA PHE A 18 -10.02 -4.43 -4.94
C PHE A 18 -11.18 -5.29 -4.43
N ASP A 19 -11.78 -6.05 -5.36
CA ASP A 19 -12.82 -7.01 -5.02
C ASP A 19 -14.09 -6.32 -4.52
N ASN A 20 -14.30 -5.08 -4.95
CA ASN A 20 -15.48 -4.30 -4.59
C ASN A 20 -15.60 -4.17 -3.07
N LYS A 21 -14.48 -4.16 -2.37
CA LYS A 21 -14.48 -4.05 -0.92
C LYS A 21 -13.79 -2.75 -0.54
N ARG A 22 -14.51 -1.88 0.13
CA ARG A 22 -13.98 -0.56 0.42
C ARG A 22 -12.94 -0.55 1.52
N THR A 23 -13.07 -1.41 2.51
CA THR A 23 -12.19 -1.39 3.67
C THR A 23 -11.46 -2.71 3.80
N HIS A 24 -10.16 -2.64 3.99
CA HIS A 24 -9.33 -3.82 4.17
C HIS A 24 -8.49 -3.64 5.42
N SER A 25 -8.40 -4.67 6.24
CA SER A 25 -7.49 -4.67 7.38
C SER A 25 -6.26 -5.45 6.94
N ILE A 26 -5.11 -4.82 7.01
CA ILE A 26 -3.89 -5.39 6.47
C ILE A 26 -2.82 -5.41 7.55
N SER A 27 -2.13 -6.53 7.68
CA SER A 27 -1.03 -6.65 8.64
C SER A 27 0.26 -6.90 7.87
N LEU A 28 1.25 -6.09 8.10
CA LEU A 28 2.52 -6.18 7.42
C LEU A 28 3.65 -6.05 8.43
N PRO A 29 4.83 -6.60 8.09
CA PRO A 29 5.96 -6.47 9.01
C PRO A 29 6.38 -5.02 9.17
N SER A 30 6.89 -4.67 10.35
CA SER A 30 7.33 -3.32 10.57
C SER A 30 8.62 -3.00 9.81
N LEU A 31 9.40 -4.02 9.45
CA LEU A 31 10.56 -3.84 8.62
C LEU A 31 10.35 -4.59 7.32
N VAL A 32 10.57 -3.94 6.21
CA VAL A 32 10.30 -4.50 4.90
C VAL A 32 11.51 -4.28 4.00
N PRO A 33 11.62 -5.04 2.90
CA PRO A 33 12.75 -4.84 2.00
C PRO A 33 12.76 -3.42 1.44
N SER A 34 13.93 -2.82 1.43
CA SER A 34 14.02 -1.44 0.98
C SER A 34 13.77 -1.29 -0.52
N ASP A 35 13.87 -2.38 -1.28
CA ASP A 35 13.56 -2.34 -2.71
C ASP A 35 12.10 -2.68 -2.98
N ASN A 36 11.28 -2.78 -1.94
CA ASN A 36 9.84 -3.04 -2.06
C ASN A 36 9.50 -4.40 -2.67
N SER A 37 10.39 -5.36 -2.52
CA SER A 37 10.11 -6.73 -2.99
C SER A 37 9.00 -7.34 -2.17
N ILE A 38 8.03 -7.94 -2.84
CA ILE A 38 6.91 -8.58 -2.16
C ILE A 38 7.12 -10.09 -2.23
N PRO A 39 7.26 -10.75 -1.09
CA PRO A 39 7.50 -12.20 -1.11
C PRO A 39 6.31 -12.96 -1.67
N PRO A 40 6.56 -14.10 -2.29
CA PRO A 40 5.46 -14.93 -2.78
C PRO A 40 4.60 -15.41 -1.62
N ALA A 41 3.33 -15.61 -1.90
CA ALA A 41 2.42 -16.03 -0.84
C ALA A 41 2.80 -17.38 -0.25
N SER A 42 3.40 -18.24 -1.04
CA SER A 42 3.77 -19.55 -0.53
C SER A 42 5.08 -19.55 0.24
N SER A 43 5.79 -18.46 0.26
CA SER A 43 7.05 -18.41 0.95
C SER A 43 6.80 -18.27 2.43
N SER A 44 7.22 -19.24 3.20
CA SER A 44 7.03 -19.16 4.61
C SER A 44 8.27 -18.70 5.32
N SER A 45 9.39 -18.62 4.66
CA SER A 45 10.58 -18.19 5.33
C SER A 45 10.93 -16.80 4.96
N ALA A 46 11.48 -16.10 5.89
CA ALA A 46 11.94 -14.77 5.60
C ALA A 46 13.08 -14.85 4.63
N PRO A 47 13.21 -13.87 3.79
CA PRO A 47 14.34 -13.85 2.89
C PRO A 47 15.57 -13.67 3.71
N GLU A 48 16.39 -14.70 3.70
CA GLU A 48 17.52 -14.59 4.40
C GLU A 48 18.65 -14.26 3.62
N SER A 49 18.48 -13.76 2.49
CA SER A 49 19.58 -13.53 1.61
C SER A 49 20.63 -12.70 2.23
N GLY A 50 20.31 -11.86 3.12
CA GLY A 50 21.27 -10.98 3.66
C GLY A 50 21.81 -10.00 2.69
N MET A 51 21.35 -10.04 1.48
CA MET A 51 21.84 -9.15 0.49
C MET A 51 21.06 -7.88 0.42
N GLY A 52 19.86 -7.88 0.88
CA GLY A 52 19.05 -6.69 0.80
C GLY A 52 19.10 -5.88 2.07
N THR A 53 18.75 -4.63 1.97
CA THR A 53 18.59 -3.80 3.14
C THR A 53 17.11 -3.73 3.46
N THR A 54 16.81 -3.29 4.68
CA THR A 54 15.43 -3.14 5.09
C THR A 54 15.15 -1.70 5.44
N LYS A 55 13.87 -1.36 5.46
CA LYS A 55 13.42 -0.04 5.87
C LYS A 55 12.18 -0.20 6.72
N GLN A 56 11.79 0.86 7.38
CA GLN A 56 10.52 0.86 8.09
C GLN A 56 9.39 0.75 7.09
N LEU A 57 8.32 0.09 7.47
CA LEU A 57 7.14 -0.02 6.62
C LEU A 57 6.63 1.36 6.28
N ASP A 58 6.46 1.62 5.00
CA ASP A 58 5.98 2.92 4.54
C ASP A 58 4.88 2.75 3.51
N VAL A 59 4.34 3.87 3.07
CA VAL A 59 3.22 3.85 2.12
C VAL A 59 3.65 3.27 0.78
N GLN A 60 4.90 3.49 0.38
CA GLN A 60 5.38 2.94 -0.88
C GLN A 60 5.32 1.42 -0.87
N TYR A 61 5.79 0.78 0.20
CA TYR A 61 5.71 -0.67 0.29
C TYR A 61 4.25 -1.12 0.31
N LEU A 62 3.39 -0.38 1.01
CA LEU A 62 1.97 -0.70 1.05
C LEU A 62 1.38 -0.70 -0.36
N MET A 63 1.71 0.29 -1.18
CA MET A 63 1.18 0.36 -2.53
C MET A 63 1.63 -0.84 -3.36
N PHE A 64 2.91 -1.22 -3.25
CA PHE A 64 3.38 -2.39 -3.99
C PHE A 64 2.71 -3.66 -3.49
N TYR A 65 2.50 -3.78 -2.18
CA TYR A 65 1.82 -4.93 -1.62
C TYR A 65 0.38 -5.00 -2.12
N LEU A 66 -0.32 -3.87 -2.12
CA LEU A 66 -1.70 -3.85 -2.59
C LEU A 66 -1.78 -4.26 -4.05
N ARG A 67 -0.85 -3.76 -4.86
CA ARG A 67 -0.86 -4.12 -6.27
C ARG A 67 -0.58 -5.60 -6.48
N ALA A 68 0.30 -6.17 -5.69
CA ALA A 68 0.71 -7.55 -5.89
C ALA A 68 -0.25 -8.55 -5.27
N LYS A 69 -0.85 -8.21 -4.13
CA LYS A 69 -1.60 -9.20 -3.37
C LYS A 69 -3.09 -8.94 -3.25
N VAL A 70 -3.52 -7.71 -3.36
CA VAL A 70 -4.91 -7.36 -3.09
C VAL A 70 -5.64 -6.93 -4.35
N LEU A 71 -4.94 -6.23 -5.22
CA LEU A 71 -5.53 -5.73 -6.45
C LEU A 71 -5.93 -6.88 -7.36
N LYS A 72 -7.16 -6.84 -7.86
CA LYS A 72 -7.69 -7.95 -8.65
C LYS A 72 -7.64 -7.68 -10.16
N GLU A 73 -7.58 -6.45 -10.58
CA GLU A 73 -7.54 -6.16 -12.00
C GLU A 73 -6.98 -4.77 -12.25
N ARG A 74 -6.49 -4.58 -13.42
CA ARG A 74 -6.07 -3.27 -13.95
C ARG A 74 -5.14 -2.49 -13.02
N PRO A 75 -3.95 -3.03 -12.76
CA PRO A 75 -3.02 -2.33 -11.87
C PRO A 75 -2.65 -0.94 -12.37
N GLU A 76 -2.73 -0.71 -13.68
CA GLU A 76 -2.40 0.61 -14.21
C GLU A 76 -3.40 1.68 -13.79
N LEU A 77 -4.55 1.29 -13.26
CA LEU A 77 -5.51 2.28 -12.77
C LEU A 77 -5.23 2.67 -11.32
N PHE A 78 -4.35 1.96 -10.66
CA PHE A 78 -3.98 2.26 -9.28
C PHE A 78 -2.59 2.88 -9.21
N MET A 79 -1.63 2.35 -9.93
CA MET A 79 -0.27 2.84 -9.87
C MET A 79 0.26 3.16 -11.26
N ASP A 80 1.11 4.18 -11.32
CA ASP A 80 1.79 4.55 -12.53
C ASP A 80 3.27 4.39 -12.23
N GLY A 81 3.85 3.28 -12.66
CA GLY A 81 5.21 2.96 -12.31
C GLY A 81 5.32 2.67 -10.82
N ASN A 82 6.16 3.40 -10.14
CA ASN A 82 6.39 3.19 -8.73
C ASN A 82 5.58 4.12 -7.84
N ASN A 83 4.70 4.89 -8.42
CA ASN A 83 3.90 5.85 -7.66
C ASN A 83 2.42 5.60 -7.89
N VAL A 84 1.61 6.21 -7.05
CA VAL A 84 0.18 6.15 -7.25
C VAL A 84 -0.17 6.92 -8.52
N ARG A 85 -1.20 6.45 -9.22
CA ARG A 85 -1.58 7.08 -10.47
C ARG A 85 -2.01 8.52 -10.24
N PRO A 86 -1.62 9.46 -11.12
CA PRO A 86 -2.11 10.82 -10.98
C PRO A 86 -3.63 10.85 -10.97
N GLY A 87 -4.21 11.66 -10.12
CA GLY A 87 -5.65 11.71 -9.96
C GLY A 87 -6.16 10.92 -8.78
N ILE A 88 -5.28 10.18 -8.12
CA ILE A 88 -5.67 9.47 -6.91
C ILE A 88 -5.19 10.29 -5.70
N LEU A 89 -6.12 10.57 -4.81
CA LEU A 89 -5.81 11.28 -3.58
C LEU A 89 -5.53 10.28 -2.47
N VAL A 90 -4.49 10.49 -1.70
CA VAL A 90 -4.14 9.59 -0.60
C VAL A 90 -4.23 10.38 0.70
N LEU A 91 -4.98 9.83 1.65
CA LEU A 91 -5.10 10.45 2.97
C LEU A 91 -4.53 9.51 4.02
N ILE A 92 -3.76 10.08 4.93
CA ILE A 92 -3.19 9.33 6.05
C ILE A 92 -3.83 9.90 7.30
N ASN A 93 -4.64 9.10 7.96
CA ASN A 93 -5.39 9.53 9.15
C ASN A 93 -6.14 10.84 8.88
N ASP A 94 -6.81 10.88 7.71
CA ASP A 94 -7.63 12.03 7.30
C ASP A 94 -6.80 13.26 6.92
N THR A 95 -5.50 13.12 6.76
CA THR A 95 -4.65 14.22 6.35
C THR A 95 -4.06 13.92 4.97
N ASP A 96 -4.05 14.92 4.10
CA ASP A 96 -3.47 14.74 2.77
C ASP A 96 -2.03 14.26 2.92
N TRP A 97 -1.68 13.22 2.18
CA TRP A 97 -0.37 12.61 2.35
C TRP A 97 0.79 13.53 1.97
N GLU A 98 0.51 14.54 1.17
CA GLU A 98 1.56 15.50 0.82
C GLU A 98 2.07 16.23 2.06
N LEU A 99 1.26 16.28 3.11
CA LEU A 99 1.67 16.89 4.36
C LEU A 99 2.37 15.88 5.27
N GLU A 100 2.41 14.60 4.84
CA GLU A 100 2.98 13.54 5.67
C GLU A 100 4.09 12.80 4.94
N GLU A 101 4.78 13.45 4.03
CA GLU A 101 5.93 12.89 3.32
C GLU A 101 5.55 11.90 2.21
N GLU A 102 4.29 11.85 1.84
CA GLU A 102 3.82 11.07 0.69
C GLU A 102 4.19 9.59 0.85
N GLU A 103 4.79 8.99 -0.18
CA GLU A 103 5.08 7.56 -0.13
C GLU A 103 6.14 7.22 0.90
N ARG A 104 6.83 8.19 1.46
CA ARG A 104 7.83 7.93 2.47
C ARG A 104 7.28 7.88 3.88
N TYR A 105 5.98 8.16 4.04
CA TYR A 105 5.40 8.14 5.38
C TYR A 105 5.56 6.76 6.01
N GLN A 106 6.11 6.72 7.22
CA GLN A 106 6.31 5.46 7.92
C GLN A 106 5.03 5.10 8.65
N ILE A 107 4.44 3.97 8.26
CA ILE A 107 3.15 3.55 8.76
C ILE A 107 3.27 3.09 10.21
N GLN A 108 2.32 3.49 11.04
CA GLN A 108 2.29 3.12 12.44
C GLN A 108 1.10 2.21 12.71
N GLN A 109 1.17 1.52 13.83
CA GLN A 109 0.10 0.62 14.24
C GLN A 109 -1.21 1.39 14.34
N GLY A 110 -2.22 0.88 13.68
CA GLY A 110 -3.56 1.49 13.73
C GLY A 110 -3.79 2.62 12.75
N ASP A 111 -2.83 2.90 11.89
CA ASP A 111 -3.02 3.97 10.90
C ASP A 111 -4.15 3.62 9.93
N GLU A 112 -4.76 4.65 9.40
CA GLU A 112 -5.79 4.50 8.40
C GLU A 112 -5.36 5.23 7.15
N ILE A 113 -5.30 4.54 6.03
CA ILE A 113 -4.86 5.13 4.77
C ILE A 113 -5.97 4.96 3.75
N VAL A 114 -6.37 6.05 3.12
CA VAL A 114 -7.48 6.06 2.18
C VAL A 114 -6.97 6.45 0.81
N PHE A 115 -7.35 5.67 -0.20
CA PHE A 115 -7.03 5.97 -1.59
C PHE A 115 -8.35 6.31 -2.29
N ILE A 116 -8.43 7.51 -2.87
CA ILE A 116 -9.66 7.98 -3.49
C ILE A 116 -9.37 8.37 -4.92
N SER A 117 -10.07 7.77 -5.86
CA SER A 117 -9.91 8.17 -7.25
C SER A 117 -10.75 9.42 -7.48
N THR A 118 -10.11 10.47 -7.99
CA THR A 118 -10.83 11.66 -8.38
C THR A 118 -11.14 11.63 -9.87
N LEU A 119 -10.72 10.56 -10.57
CA LEU A 119 -10.98 10.44 -11.98
C LEU A 119 -12.37 9.84 -12.16
N HIS A 120 -13.17 10.48 -12.97
CA HIS A 120 -14.47 9.93 -13.24
C HIS A 120 -14.27 8.93 -14.34
N GLY A 121 -14.62 7.74 -14.02
CA GLY A 121 -14.34 6.62 -14.79
C GLY A 121 -14.68 6.72 -16.14
N GLY A 122 -14.71 7.51 -16.38
CA GLY A 122 -14.87 7.61 -17.64
C GLY A 122 -14.41 6.44 -18.26
#